data_b05a5f9eccdfb0f1b52581f0f482b3f6
#
_entry.id   b05a5f9eccdfb0f1b52581f0f482b3f6
#
_cell.length_a   1.000
_cell.length_b   1.000
_cell.length_c   1.000
_cell.angle_alpha   90.00
_cell.angle_beta   90.00
_cell.angle_gamma   90.00
#
_symmetry.space_group_name_H-M   'P 1'
#
loop_
_entity.id
_entity.type
_entity.pdbx_description
1 polymer ?
#
loop_
_entity_poly.entity_id
_entity_poly.type
_entity_poly.pdbx_seq_one_letter_code
_entity_poly.pdbx_strand_id
1 'polypeptide(L)'
;MKQWARLIIIGACLGSSAAEAQTTLDKSKYGYSYFTLGFENVVYEELFPGLDSDASVVSPVLNTGGLYHINTRFDFSIDALATFSPISATEEWHKSGTLIQTNQFEYLKAATNILLHYKLQDNWRVLAGTSLGYQTYKRYGLKNHNGYVNDVFREGNTWEEKSTDIFLDAGLAYDSGHLYGESDWRVSGRWVFGVPIWSVTENSRFEDIQFNDFGFRTNAEATLSYQIMPGLHLGWFVMLGYEKRFESDPQRVSYTTASGVEKQGQAWLPEAQTWTLNTGLQALWNF
;
A
#
# COMPACT_ATOMS: atom_id res chain seq x y z
N MET A 1 25.21 18.68 -1.09
CA MET A 1 25.21 18.43 0.39
C MET A 1 24.42 17.16 0.66
N LYS A 2 25.12 16.13 1.14
CA LYS A 2 24.49 14.83 1.52
C LYS A 2 23.79 15.03 2.83
N GLN A 3 22.51 14.71 2.95
CA GLN A 3 21.92 14.26 4.22
C GLN A 3 20.46 13.82 4.07
N TRP A 4 20.20 12.62 4.61
CA TRP A 4 19.02 12.14 5.33
C TRP A 4 17.87 11.55 4.51
N ALA A 5 18.08 10.36 3.97
CA ALA A 5 17.01 9.37 3.96
C ALA A 5 17.24 8.44 5.18
N ARG A 6 16.72 8.77 6.32
CA ARG A 6 16.58 7.82 7.45
C ARG A 6 15.19 7.19 7.34
N LEU A 7 15.19 6.00 6.82
CA LEU A 7 14.09 5.06 6.94
C LEU A 7 13.80 4.89 8.44
N ILE A 8 12.71 5.47 8.92
CA ILE A 8 12.21 5.19 10.27
C ILE A 8 11.48 3.86 10.19
N ILE A 9 12.24 2.77 10.35
CA ILE A 9 11.64 1.48 10.71
C ILE A 9 11.24 1.62 12.18
N ILE A 10 10.02 2.00 12.45
CA ILE A 10 9.43 1.88 13.78
C ILE A 10 9.10 0.41 13.96
N GLY A 11 10.13 -0.36 14.34
CA GLY A 11 9.94 -1.67 14.91
C GLY A 11 9.28 -1.51 16.27
N ALA A 12 7.97 -1.69 16.35
CA ALA A 12 7.28 -1.83 17.63
C ALA A 12 7.66 -3.18 18.25
N CYS A 13 8.84 -3.24 18.87
CA CYS A 13 9.13 -4.30 19.84
C CYS A 13 8.32 -4.01 21.10
N LEU A 14 7.09 -4.52 21.15
CA LEU A 14 6.31 -4.58 22.38
C LEU A 14 6.88 -5.72 23.23
N GLY A 15 7.67 -5.34 24.22
CA GLY A 15 8.16 -6.24 25.24
C GLY A 15 7.02 -6.88 26.01
N SER A 16 6.96 -8.20 25.98
CA SER A 16 6.08 -9.02 26.82
C SER A 16 6.57 -8.97 28.26
N SER A 17 5.85 -8.27 29.14
CA SER A 17 5.95 -8.51 30.58
C SER A 17 4.93 -9.56 30.98
N ALA A 18 5.38 -10.78 31.21
CA ALA A 18 4.57 -11.84 31.82
C ALA A 18 4.29 -11.47 33.29
N ALA A 19 3.05 -11.17 33.61
CA ALA A 19 2.55 -11.15 34.98
C ALA A 19 1.53 -12.28 35.11
N GLU A 20 1.91 -13.37 35.78
CA GLU A 20 0.99 -14.43 36.21
C GLU A 20 0.06 -13.91 37.29
N ALA A 21 -1.20 -13.71 36.95
CA ALA A 21 -2.30 -13.67 37.90
C ALA A 21 -3.43 -14.53 37.34
N GLN A 22 -3.60 -15.74 37.89
CA GLN A 22 -4.79 -16.58 37.63
C GLN A 22 -6.03 -15.92 38.22
N THR A 23 -6.62 -15.02 37.46
CA THR A 23 -8.04 -14.71 37.57
C THR A 23 -8.73 -15.36 36.39
N THR A 24 -9.96 -15.80 36.52
CA THR A 24 -10.81 -16.28 35.41
C THR A 24 -10.97 -15.14 34.42
N LEU A 25 -10.08 -15.09 33.50
CA LEU A 25 -9.91 -14.01 32.52
C LEU A 25 -11.06 -14.07 31.52
N ASP A 26 -11.85 -13.02 31.45
CA ASP A 26 -12.88 -12.84 30.43
C ASP A 26 -12.18 -12.70 29.07
N LYS A 27 -12.05 -13.84 28.39
CA LYS A 27 -11.31 -14.01 27.13
C LYS A 27 -11.85 -13.11 26.00
N SER A 28 -13.05 -12.57 26.17
CA SER A 28 -13.67 -11.65 25.20
C SER A 28 -13.01 -10.27 25.15
N LYS A 29 -12.12 -9.96 26.08
CA LYS A 29 -11.48 -8.62 26.23
C LYS A 29 -10.06 -8.54 25.67
N TYR A 30 -9.51 -9.62 25.13
CA TYR A 30 -8.15 -9.61 24.64
C TYR A 30 -8.06 -9.18 23.18
N GLY A 31 -7.11 -8.31 22.95
CA GLY A 31 -6.62 -8.03 21.63
C GLY A 31 -5.78 -9.19 21.07
N TYR A 32 -5.37 -9.08 19.84
CA TYR A 32 -4.43 -10.00 19.21
C TYR A 32 -3.44 -9.23 18.36
N SER A 33 -2.26 -9.79 18.17
CA SER A 33 -1.30 -9.38 17.16
C SER A 33 -1.26 -10.38 16.03
N TYR A 34 -0.80 -9.93 14.87
CA TYR A 34 -0.57 -10.82 13.76
C TYR A 34 0.68 -10.42 12.97
N PHE A 35 1.19 -11.39 12.24
CA PHE A 35 2.28 -11.24 11.30
C PHE A 35 1.96 -12.06 10.06
N THR A 36 2.10 -11.44 8.88
CA THR A 36 1.87 -12.07 7.59
C THR A 36 3.11 -11.94 6.73
N LEU A 37 3.50 -13.03 6.11
CA LEU A 37 4.52 -13.05 5.06
C LEU A 37 3.87 -13.57 3.78
N GLY A 38 4.01 -12.82 2.70
CA GLY A 38 3.34 -13.14 1.45
C GLY A 38 3.93 -12.46 0.24
N PHE A 39 3.12 -12.40 -0.80
CA PHE A 39 3.44 -11.74 -2.05
C PHE A 39 2.34 -10.74 -2.40
N GLU A 40 2.77 -9.65 -3.01
CA GLU A 40 1.93 -8.62 -3.60
C GLU A 40 2.09 -8.65 -5.11
N ASN A 41 0.98 -8.79 -5.84
CA ASN A 41 0.92 -8.50 -7.27
C ASN A 41 0.32 -7.09 -7.43
N VAL A 42 1.04 -6.23 -8.13
CA VAL A 42 0.63 -4.87 -8.44
C VAL A 42 0.50 -4.73 -9.94
N VAL A 43 -0.67 -4.31 -10.41
CA VAL A 43 -0.91 -3.86 -11.78
C VAL A 43 -1.08 -2.36 -11.74
N TYR A 44 -0.18 -1.66 -12.41
CA TYR A 44 -0.14 -0.20 -12.47
C TYR A 44 -0.33 0.28 -13.91
N GLU A 45 -1.22 1.23 -14.09
CA GLU A 45 -1.62 1.74 -15.39
C GLU A 45 -1.71 3.27 -15.34
N GLU A 46 -1.01 3.97 -16.24
CA GLU A 46 -1.13 5.41 -16.44
C GLU A 46 -1.97 5.71 -17.68
N LEU A 47 -2.94 6.59 -17.53
CA LEU A 47 -3.89 6.95 -18.57
C LEU A 47 -3.51 8.30 -19.20
N PHE A 48 -2.75 8.25 -20.28
CA PHE A 48 -2.46 9.41 -21.12
C PHE A 48 -3.34 9.43 -22.37
N PRO A 49 -3.73 10.60 -22.88
CA PRO A 49 -4.43 10.66 -24.16
C PRO A 49 -3.61 10.05 -25.31
N GLY A 50 -4.05 8.91 -25.80
CA GLY A 50 -3.42 8.17 -26.90
C GLY A 50 -2.10 7.47 -26.57
N LEU A 51 -1.79 7.31 -25.30
CA LEU A 51 -0.63 6.59 -24.78
C LEU A 51 -1.13 5.67 -23.64
N ASP A 52 -0.80 4.39 -23.72
CA ASP A 52 -1.15 3.41 -22.71
C ASP A 52 0.15 2.84 -22.12
N SER A 53 0.26 2.79 -20.80
CA SER A 53 1.33 2.06 -20.11
C SER A 53 0.72 0.99 -19.22
N ASP A 54 1.31 -0.19 -19.22
CA ASP A 54 0.91 -1.34 -18.41
C ASP A 54 2.14 -1.96 -17.77
N ALA A 55 2.09 -2.07 -16.44
CA ALA A 55 3.12 -2.74 -15.66
C ALA A 55 2.48 -3.69 -14.66
N SER A 56 2.96 -4.92 -14.63
CA SER A 56 2.56 -5.91 -13.62
C SER A 56 3.78 -6.46 -12.91
N VAL A 57 3.85 -6.27 -11.61
CA VAL A 57 5.00 -6.67 -10.78
C VAL A 57 4.56 -7.49 -9.59
N VAL A 58 5.33 -8.53 -9.25
CA VAL A 58 5.12 -9.38 -8.08
C VAL A 58 6.30 -9.20 -7.14
N SER A 59 6.04 -8.79 -5.91
CA SER A 59 7.09 -8.58 -4.89
C SER A 59 6.70 -9.23 -3.56
N PRO A 60 7.68 -9.65 -2.74
CA PRO A 60 7.40 -10.12 -1.40
C PRO A 60 6.90 -8.97 -0.53
N VAL A 61 5.89 -9.25 0.29
CA VAL A 61 5.25 -8.29 1.19
C VAL A 61 5.20 -8.83 2.61
N LEU A 62 5.37 -7.93 3.56
CA LEU A 62 5.22 -8.16 4.97
C LEU A 62 4.07 -7.31 5.50
N ASN A 63 3.17 -7.93 6.26
CA ASN A 63 2.08 -7.22 6.92
C ASN A 63 2.05 -7.63 8.40
N THR A 64 1.93 -6.66 9.30
CA THR A 64 1.88 -6.88 10.74
C THR A 64 0.92 -5.90 11.37
N GLY A 65 0.37 -6.27 12.51
CA GLY A 65 -0.53 -5.39 13.22
C GLY A 65 -1.19 -6.05 14.41
N GLY A 66 -2.25 -5.43 14.87
CA GLY A 66 -3.01 -5.96 15.98
C GLY A 66 -4.30 -5.20 16.23
N LEU A 67 -5.22 -5.89 16.90
CA LEU A 67 -6.46 -5.36 17.42
C LEU A 67 -6.38 -5.27 18.94
N TYR A 68 -6.66 -4.10 19.48
CA TYR A 68 -6.60 -3.78 20.91
C TYR A 68 -7.98 -3.46 21.42
N HIS A 69 -8.41 -4.16 22.46
CA HIS A 69 -9.67 -3.89 23.10
C HIS A 69 -9.60 -2.62 23.96
N ILE A 70 -10.49 -1.65 23.73
CA ILE A 70 -10.60 -0.43 24.55
C ILE A 70 -11.70 -0.62 25.61
N ASN A 71 -12.90 -1.01 25.17
CA ASN A 71 -14.06 -1.21 26.01
C ASN A 71 -15.12 -2.06 25.29
N THR A 72 -16.28 -2.24 25.90
CA THR A 72 -17.37 -3.06 25.35
C THR A 72 -17.86 -2.61 23.97
N ARG A 73 -17.65 -1.34 23.56
CA ARG A 73 -18.13 -0.78 22.29
C ARG A 73 -17.01 -0.48 21.30
N PHE A 74 -15.79 -0.30 21.78
CA PHE A 74 -14.69 0.15 20.94
C PHE A 74 -13.49 -0.77 21.02
N ASP A 75 -12.94 -1.05 19.86
CA ASP A 75 -11.60 -1.61 19.67
C ASP A 75 -10.76 -0.63 18.84
N PHE A 76 -9.48 -0.87 18.76
CA PHE A 76 -8.52 -0.05 18.04
C PHE A 76 -7.55 -0.98 17.32
N SER A 77 -7.22 -0.69 16.07
CA SER A 77 -6.18 -1.44 15.35
C SER A 77 -5.08 -0.53 14.83
N ILE A 78 -3.88 -1.07 14.80
CA ILE A 78 -2.75 -0.54 14.05
C ILE A 78 -2.25 -1.66 13.16
N ASP A 79 -2.14 -1.37 11.86
CA ASP A 79 -1.65 -2.30 10.86
C ASP A 79 -0.54 -1.64 10.06
N ALA A 80 0.51 -2.35 9.74
CA ALA A 80 1.60 -1.89 8.89
C ALA A 80 1.88 -2.91 7.79
N LEU A 81 2.01 -2.43 6.56
CA LEU A 81 2.34 -3.22 5.38
C LEU A 81 3.58 -2.63 4.73
N ALA A 82 4.49 -3.48 4.27
CA ALA A 82 5.65 -3.05 3.51
C ALA A 82 6.03 -4.07 2.44
N THR A 83 6.25 -3.59 1.22
CA THR A 83 6.97 -4.34 0.20
C THR A 83 8.45 -4.37 0.59
N PHE A 84 9.05 -5.54 0.66
CA PHE A 84 10.48 -5.67 0.89
C PHE A 84 11.13 -6.40 -0.29
N SER A 85 12.34 -5.98 -0.68
CA SER A 85 13.02 -6.54 -1.86
C SER A 85 12.16 -6.47 -3.13
N PRO A 86 11.79 -5.27 -3.60
CA PRO A 86 10.97 -5.13 -4.80
C PRO A 86 11.62 -5.81 -5.99
N ILE A 87 10.81 -6.50 -6.80
CA ILE A 87 11.24 -7.18 -8.01
C ILE A 87 10.86 -6.32 -9.19
N SER A 88 11.72 -6.23 -10.20
CA SER A 88 11.42 -5.49 -11.42
C SER A 88 10.62 -6.34 -12.43
N ALA A 89 9.74 -5.67 -13.17
CA ALA A 89 9.03 -6.23 -14.31
C ALA A 89 9.23 -5.33 -15.54
N THR A 90 8.96 -5.87 -16.72
CA THR A 90 8.96 -5.06 -17.94
C THR A 90 7.65 -4.31 -18.05
N GLU A 91 7.73 -2.99 -18.20
CA GLU A 91 6.61 -2.11 -18.55
C GLU A 91 6.66 -1.83 -20.06
N GLU A 92 5.52 -1.86 -20.71
CA GLU A 92 5.36 -1.58 -22.12
C GLU A 92 4.53 -0.32 -22.33
N TRP A 93 4.99 0.54 -23.24
CA TRP A 93 4.29 1.75 -23.63
C TRP A 93 3.81 1.63 -25.07
N HIS A 94 2.52 1.82 -25.25
CA HIS A 94 1.88 1.75 -26.56
C HIS A 94 1.29 3.11 -26.97
N LYS A 95 1.43 3.46 -28.24
CA LYS A 95 0.77 4.62 -28.86
C LYS A 95 -0.15 4.12 -29.96
N SER A 96 -1.45 4.30 -29.79
CA SER A 96 -2.45 3.78 -30.72
C SER A 96 -2.23 2.30 -31.07
N GLY A 97 -1.93 1.47 -30.06
CA GLY A 97 -1.67 0.04 -30.19
C GLY A 97 -0.28 -0.33 -30.72
N THR A 98 0.60 0.63 -31.02
CA THR A 98 1.97 0.36 -31.45
C THR A 98 2.93 0.49 -30.27
N LEU A 99 3.75 -0.53 -30.01
CA LEU A 99 4.79 -0.49 -28.98
C LEU A 99 5.83 0.58 -29.34
N ILE A 100 6.01 1.57 -28.46
CA ILE A 100 6.94 2.69 -28.67
C ILE A 100 8.12 2.66 -27.71
N GLN A 101 7.94 2.11 -26.53
CA GLN A 101 8.98 2.07 -25.51
C GLN A 101 8.77 0.89 -24.57
N THR A 102 9.87 0.35 -24.03
CA THR A 102 9.89 -0.58 -22.91
C THR A 102 10.85 -0.10 -21.83
N ASN A 103 10.58 -0.43 -20.58
CA ASN A 103 11.50 -0.19 -19.48
C ASN A 103 11.31 -1.24 -18.37
N GLN A 104 12.24 -1.27 -17.42
CA GLN A 104 12.06 -1.99 -16.18
C GLN A 104 11.28 -1.09 -15.21
N PHE A 105 10.31 -1.68 -14.53
CA PHE A 105 9.44 -1.05 -13.55
C PHE A 105 9.59 -1.75 -12.20
N GLU A 106 9.81 -0.98 -11.15
CA GLU A 106 9.82 -1.44 -9.76
C GLU A 106 8.78 -0.65 -8.96
N TYR A 107 8.06 -1.35 -8.10
CA TYR A 107 7.11 -0.77 -7.17
C TYR A 107 7.46 -1.11 -5.73
N LEU A 108 7.40 -0.13 -4.85
CA LEU A 108 7.54 -0.31 -3.42
C LEU A 108 6.41 0.44 -2.71
N LYS A 109 5.80 -0.21 -1.72
CA LYS A 109 4.79 0.39 -0.86
C LYS A 109 5.12 0.17 0.61
N ALA A 110 4.93 1.20 1.41
CA ALA A 110 4.85 1.12 2.87
C ALA A 110 3.60 1.86 3.32
N ALA A 111 2.82 1.25 4.20
CA ALA A 111 1.60 1.87 4.70
C ALA A 111 1.38 1.52 6.17
N THR A 112 0.78 2.45 6.91
CA THR A 112 0.33 2.23 8.28
C THR A 112 -1.12 2.70 8.40
N ASN A 113 -2.01 1.82 8.86
CA ASN A 113 -3.41 2.14 9.10
C ASN A 113 -3.64 2.23 10.61
N ILE A 114 -4.42 3.21 11.04
CA ILE A 114 -4.81 3.43 12.44
C ILE A 114 -6.32 3.58 12.45
N LEU A 115 -7.03 2.56 12.93
CA LEU A 115 -8.47 2.48 12.83
C LEU A 115 -9.12 2.29 14.20
N LEU A 116 -10.17 3.06 14.46
CA LEU A 116 -11.11 2.86 15.54
C LEU A 116 -12.26 1.97 15.03
N HIS A 117 -12.61 0.96 15.80
CA HIS A 117 -13.65 -0.01 15.49
C HIS A 117 -14.83 0.18 16.44
N TYR A 118 -15.98 0.57 15.94
CA TYR A 118 -17.21 0.61 16.72
C TYR A 118 -17.99 -0.70 16.52
N LYS A 119 -18.26 -1.42 17.62
CA LYS A 119 -18.99 -2.70 17.61
C LYS A 119 -20.47 -2.43 17.40
N LEU A 120 -21.00 -2.82 16.24
CA LEU A 120 -22.44 -2.80 15.95
C LEU A 120 -23.12 -4.02 16.58
N GLN A 121 -22.47 -5.18 16.46
CA GLN A 121 -22.87 -6.49 16.94
C GLN A 121 -21.61 -7.27 17.33
N ASP A 122 -21.77 -8.45 17.88
CA ASP A 122 -20.64 -9.27 18.32
C ASP A 122 -19.58 -9.48 17.22
N ASN A 123 -20.03 -9.68 15.98
CA ASN A 123 -19.15 -10.00 14.86
C ASN A 123 -18.95 -8.82 13.88
N TRP A 124 -19.77 -7.77 13.95
CA TRP A 124 -19.72 -6.66 13.00
C TRP A 124 -19.24 -5.37 13.64
N ARG A 125 -18.35 -4.68 12.92
CA ARG A 125 -17.78 -3.38 13.33
C ARG A 125 -17.82 -2.37 12.19
N VAL A 126 -18.08 -1.13 12.53
CA VAL A 126 -17.83 0.04 11.67
C VAL A 126 -16.43 0.55 11.98
N LEU A 127 -15.71 0.92 10.95
CA LEU A 127 -14.34 1.40 11.02
C LEU A 127 -14.28 2.88 10.65
N ALA A 128 -13.46 3.64 11.36
CA ALA A 128 -13.08 4.99 10.98
C ALA A 128 -11.66 5.27 11.46
N GLY A 129 -10.89 6.00 10.66
CA GLY A 129 -9.52 6.34 11.06
C GLY A 129 -8.72 6.99 9.96
N THR A 130 -7.41 6.80 10.04
CA THR A 130 -6.47 7.39 9.10
C THR A 130 -5.40 6.37 8.72
N SER A 131 -4.80 6.58 7.56
CA SER A 131 -3.61 5.84 7.15
C SER A 131 -2.57 6.75 6.52
N LEU A 132 -1.33 6.36 6.73
CA LEU A 132 -0.15 6.95 6.12
C LEU A 132 0.32 5.99 5.04
N GLY A 133 0.51 6.49 3.82
CA GLY A 133 1.05 5.75 2.69
C GLY A 133 2.35 6.37 2.20
N TYR A 134 3.26 5.51 1.76
CA TYR A 134 4.44 5.88 0.99
C TYR A 134 4.59 4.88 -0.14
N GLN A 135 4.73 5.38 -1.37
CA GLN A 135 4.87 4.55 -2.57
C GLN A 135 6.00 5.08 -3.43
N THR A 136 6.72 4.19 -4.10
CA THR A 136 7.67 4.57 -5.14
C THR A 136 7.42 3.77 -6.40
N TYR A 137 7.47 4.48 -7.52
CA TYR A 137 7.42 3.95 -8.86
C TYR A 137 8.74 4.27 -9.54
N LYS A 138 9.55 3.27 -9.83
CA LYS A 138 10.86 3.46 -10.41
C LYS A 138 10.95 2.80 -11.77
N ARG A 139 11.36 3.59 -12.77
CA ARG A 139 11.55 3.17 -14.17
C ARG A 139 13.00 3.36 -14.57
N TYR A 140 13.59 2.35 -15.19
CA TYR A 140 14.96 2.37 -15.67
C TYR A 140 15.16 1.44 -16.87
N GLY A 141 16.32 1.50 -17.53
CA GLY A 141 16.61 0.64 -18.66
C GLY A 141 15.68 0.87 -19.85
N LEU A 142 15.32 2.13 -20.11
CA LEU A 142 14.44 2.50 -21.22
C LEU A 142 15.03 2.09 -22.55
N LYS A 143 14.17 1.54 -23.43
CA LYS A 143 14.49 1.20 -24.83
C LYS A 143 13.38 1.69 -25.73
N ASN A 144 13.74 2.45 -26.75
CA ASN A 144 12.80 2.95 -27.76
C ASN A 144 12.58 1.91 -28.85
N HIS A 145 11.35 1.84 -29.35
CA HIS A 145 10.93 0.95 -30.43
C HIS A 145 10.31 1.73 -31.57
N ASN A 146 10.28 1.12 -32.77
CA ASN A 146 9.61 1.64 -33.97
C ASN A 146 10.01 3.08 -34.35
N GLY A 147 11.27 3.47 -34.09
CA GLY A 147 11.78 4.81 -34.41
C GLY A 147 11.23 5.93 -33.52
N TYR A 148 10.54 5.59 -32.44
CA TYR A 148 10.07 6.58 -31.48
C TYR A 148 11.25 7.18 -30.72
N VAL A 149 11.26 8.50 -30.60
CA VAL A 149 12.25 9.25 -29.81
C VAL A 149 11.49 10.10 -28.81
N ASN A 150 11.80 9.89 -27.53
CA ASN A 150 11.25 10.70 -26.46
C ASN A 150 12.31 11.64 -25.90
N ASP A 151 12.12 12.94 -26.08
CA ASP A 151 13.07 13.96 -25.58
C ASP A 151 13.08 14.06 -24.05
N VAL A 152 12.03 13.58 -23.39
CA VAL A 152 11.87 13.64 -21.93
C VAL A 152 12.34 12.35 -21.29
N PHE A 153 11.90 11.18 -21.79
CA PHE A 153 12.28 9.86 -21.28
C PHE A 153 13.36 9.25 -22.19
N ARG A 154 14.61 9.38 -21.78
CA ARG A 154 15.76 8.94 -22.59
C ARG A 154 16.30 7.61 -22.11
N GLU A 155 16.86 6.84 -23.04
CA GLU A 155 17.65 5.66 -22.74
C GLU A 155 18.77 5.99 -21.73
N GLY A 156 18.97 5.08 -20.76
CA GLY A 156 19.99 5.23 -19.72
C GLY A 156 19.59 6.08 -18.52
N ASN A 157 18.44 6.74 -18.53
CA ASN A 157 17.94 7.47 -17.38
C ASN A 157 17.15 6.56 -16.43
N THR A 158 17.18 6.93 -15.15
CA THR A 158 16.31 6.36 -14.11
C THR A 158 15.32 7.43 -13.69
N TRP A 159 14.06 7.03 -13.58
CA TRP A 159 12.95 7.87 -13.16
C TRP A 159 12.36 7.30 -11.90
N GLU A 160 12.16 8.11 -10.91
CA GLU A 160 11.54 7.72 -9.67
C GLU A 160 10.44 8.73 -9.33
N GLU A 161 9.25 8.23 -9.12
CA GLU A 161 8.12 8.95 -8.58
C GLU A 161 7.89 8.47 -7.16
N LYS A 162 7.77 9.39 -6.21
CA LYS A 162 7.57 9.12 -4.78
C LYS A 162 6.30 9.80 -4.33
N SER A 163 5.35 9.04 -3.87
CA SER A 163 4.11 9.55 -3.30
C SER A 163 4.07 9.32 -1.79
N THR A 164 3.62 10.33 -1.08
CA THR A 164 3.36 10.25 0.37
C THR A 164 1.96 10.78 0.62
N ASP A 165 1.15 9.96 1.28
CA ASP A 165 -0.28 10.20 1.40
C ASP A 165 -0.77 10.06 2.84
N ILE A 166 -1.76 10.87 3.20
CA ILE A 166 -2.59 10.69 4.40
C ILE A 166 -4.03 10.54 3.94
N PHE A 167 -4.64 9.40 4.25
CA PHE A 167 -6.03 9.12 3.94
C PHE A 167 -6.91 9.25 5.18
N LEU A 168 -8.12 9.71 4.99
CA LEU A 168 -9.22 9.50 5.91
C LEU A 168 -9.97 8.24 5.46
N ASP A 169 -10.07 7.27 6.35
CA ASP A 169 -10.60 5.95 6.07
C ASP A 169 -11.92 5.70 6.81
N ALA A 170 -12.83 5.01 6.13
CA ALA A 170 -14.06 4.47 6.71
C ALA A 170 -14.32 3.07 6.16
N GLY A 171 -14.98 2.20 6.93
CA GLY A 171 -15.17 0.83 6.48
C GLY A 171 -16.04 -0.03 7.39
N LEU A 172 -16.04 -1.32 7.07
CA LEU A 172 -16.73 -2.37 7.80
C LEU A 172 -15.79 -3.54 8.06
N ALA A 173 -15.94 -4.18 9.20
CA ALA A 173 -15.24 -5.43 9.50
C ALA A 173 -16.20 -6.48 10.04
N TYR A 174 -15.88 -7.71 9.71
CA TYR A 174 -16.49 -8.92 10.24
C TYR A 174 -15.43 -9.79 10.89
N ASP A 175 -15.76 -10.38 12.02
CA ASP A 175 -14.90 -11.33 12.72
C ASP A 175 -15.78 -12.41 13.36
N SER A 176 -15.56 -13.67 13.01
CA SER A 176 -16.39 -14.79 13.47
C SER A 176 -16.18 -15.13 14.95
N GLY A 177 -15.15 -14.60 15.60
CA GLY A 177 -14.91 -14.85 17.02
C GLY A 177 -13.47 -14.58 17.47
N HIS A 178 -13.23 -14.90 18.73
CA HIS A 178 -11.95 -14.69 19.39
C HIS A 178 -10.96 -15.84 19.13
N LEU A 179 -9.66 -15.58 19.34
CA LEU A 179 -8.61 -16.61 19.23
C LEU A 179 -8.74 -17.74 20.28
N TYR A 180 -9.59 -17.58 21.29
CA TYR A 180 -9.95 -18.59 22.28
C TYR A 180 -11.40 -19.07 22.13
N GLY A 181 -11.99 -18.92 20.94
CA GLY A 181 -13.35 -19.35 20.67
C GLY A 181 -13.53 -20.86 20.79
N GLU A 182 -14.79 -21.32 20.80
CA GLU A 182 -15.12 -22.74 20.78
C GLU A 182 -14.81 -23.43 19.46
N SER A 183 -14.73 -22.62 18.37
CA SER A 183 -14.40 -23.10 17.04
C SER A 183 -12.90 -22.98 16.80
N ASP A 184 -12.29 -24.05 16.30
CA ASP A 184 -10.91 -24.06 15.85
C ASP A 184 -10.70 -23.16 14.63
N TRP A 185 -11.76 -22.90 13.85
CA TRP A 185 -11.72 -22.07 12.66
C TRP A 185 -12.19 -20.66 12.96
N ARG A 186 -11.45 -19.68 12.47
CA ARG A 186 -11.82 -18.26 12.52
C ARG A 186 -11.77 -17.66 11.12
N VAL A 187 -12.83 -16.94 10.77
CA VAL A 187 -12.92 -16.15 9.54
C VAL A 187 -13.04 -14.69 9.95
N SER A 188 -12.21 -13.85 9.36
CA SER A 188 -12.34 -12.41 9.50
C SER A 188 -12.20 -11.73 8.14
N GLY A 189 -12.81 -10.57 8.00
CA GLY A 189 -12.71 -9.76 6.81
C GLY A 189 -12.92 -8.30 7.13
N ARG A 190 -12.37 -7.44 6.30
CA ARG A 190 -12.45 -5.99 6.43
C ARG A 190 -12.53 -5.37 5.04
N TRP A 191 -13.40 -4.39 4.90
CA TRP A 191 -13.45 -3.52 3.74
C TRP A 191 -13.27 -2.08 4.19
N VAL A 192 -12.35 -1.35 3.54
CA VAL A 192 -12.01 0.03 3.87
C VAL A 192 -12.02 0.84 2.58
N PHE A 193 -12.64 2.01 2.65
CA PHE A 193 -12.60 3.05 1.62
C PHE A 193 -11.90 4.26 2.20
N GLY A 194 -10.98 4.87 1.44
CA GLY A 194 -10.20 6.01 1.85
C GLY A 194 -10.16 7.12 0.82
N VAL A 195 -10.18 8.37 1.30
CA VAL A 195 -9.95 9.57 0.50
C VAL A 195 -8.72 10.30 1.02
N PRO A 196 -7.81 10.78 0.16
CA PRO A 196 -6.64 11.52 0.60
C PRO A 196 -7.06 12.88 1.16
N ILE A 197 -6.61 13.18 2.37
CA ILE A 197 -6.72 14.52 2.98
C ILE A 197 -5.43 15.32 2.82
N TRP A 198 -4.35 14.64 2.51
CA TRP A 198 -3.08 15.20 2.11
C TRP A 198 -2.34 14.18 1.23
N SER A 199 -1.81 14.64 0.12
CA SER A 199 -1.02 13.83 -0.80
C SER A 199 0.00 14.71 -1.49
N VAL A 200 1.23 14.22 -1.59
CA VAL A 200 2.33 14.87 -2.30
C VAL A 200 3.10 13.82 -3.08
N THR A 201 3.25 14.09 -4.38
CA THR A 201 4.10 13.30 -5.25
C THR A 201 5.26 14.12 -5.78
N GLU A 202 6.46 13.57 -5.63
CA GLU A 202 7.72 14.10 -6.15
C GLU A 202 8.17 13.22 -7.31
N ASN A 203 8.70 13.85 -8.37
CA ASN A 203 9.24 13.15 -9.52
C ASN A 203 10.70 13.54 -9.73
N SER A 204 11.60 12.56 -9.82
CA SER A 204 13.06 12.79 -9.96
C SER A 204 13.44 13.58 -11.20
N ARG A 205 12.53 13.76 -12.17
CA ARG A 205 12.71 14.60 -13.35
C ARG A 205 12.53 16.08 -13.04
N PHE A 206 11.70 16.39 -12.03
CA PHE A 206 11.29 17.74 -11.67
C PHE A 206 11.49 17.92 -10.17
N GLU A 207 12.75 17.87 -9.72
CA GLU A 207 13.12 17.81 -8.28
C GLU A 207 12.63 19.03 -7.47
N ASP A 208 12.37 20.17 -8.12
CA ASP A 208 11.89 21.38 -7.47
C ASP A 208 10.35 21.48 -7.40
N ILE A 209 9.62 20.45 -7.86
CA ILE A 209 8.17 20.49 -7.98
C ILE A 209 7.54 19.35 -7.21
N GLN A 210 6.51 19.70 -6.45
CA GLN A 210 5.63 18.77 -5.78
C GLN A 210 4.25 18.84 -6.40
N PHE A 211 3.68 17.69 -6.71
CA PHE A 211 2.33 17.56 -7.21
C PHE A 211 1.41 17.16 -6.05
N ASN A 212 0.27 17.83 -5.95
CA ASN A 212 -0.78 17.42 -5.04
C ASN A 212 -1.73 16.48 -5.78
N ASP A 213 -1.88 15.28 -5.26
CA ASP A 213 -2.71 14.26 -5.87
C ASP A 213 -4.03 14.14 -5.13
N PHE A 214 -5.09 13.95 -5.91
CA PHE A 214 -6.39 13.57 -5.38
C PHE A 214 -6.79 12.24 -5.98
N GLY A 215 -7.71 11.57 -5.28
CA GLY A 215 -8.19 10.27 -5.73
C GLY A 215 -8.98 9.57 -4.65
N PHE A 216 -8.97 8.26 -4.70
CA PHE A 216 -9.52 7.41 -3.64
C PHE A 216 -8.87 6.03 -3.69
N ARG A 217 -9.01 5.30 -2.61
CA ARG A 217 -8.63 3.89 -2.56
C ARG A 217 -9.69 3.03 -1.89
N THR A 218 -9.70 1.78 -2.20
CA THR A 218 -10.52 0.79 -1.51
C THR A 218 -9.74 -0.51 -1.35
N ASN A 219 -9.85 -1.12 -0.18
CA ASN A 219 -9.20 -2.39 0.14
C ASN A 219 -10.22 -3.34 0.75
N ALA A 220 -10.24 -4.57 0.28
CA ALA A 220 -11.01 -5.66 0.86
C ALA A 220 -10.05 -6.78 1.25
N GLU A 221 -10.07 -7.19 2.51
CA GLU A 221 -9.23 -8.26 3.01
C GLU A 221 -10.05 -9.37 3.68
N ALA A 222 -9.53 -10.56 3.64
CA ALA A 222 -10.08 -11.71 4.34
C ALA A 222 -8.95 -12.59 4.90
N THR A 223 -9.21 -13.19 6.06
CA THR A 223 -8.33 -14.17 6.69
C THR A 223 -9.15 -15.39 7.07
N LEU A 224 -8.65 -16.56 6.72
CA LEU A 224 -9.13 -17.85 7.24
C LEU A 224 -8.00 -18.44 8.07
N SER A 225 -8.25 -18.67 9.35
CA SER A 225 -7.24 -19.20 10.27
C SER A 225 -7.75 -20.39 11.09
N TYR A 226 -6.81 -21.26 11.47
CA TYR A 226 -7.06 -22.45 12.27
C TYR A 226 -6.24 -22.37 13.57
N GLN A 227 -6.87 -22.71 14.69
CA GLN A 227 -6.23 -22.74 16.00
C GLN A 227 -5.31 -23.96 16.12
N ILE A 228 -4.01 -23.69 16.26
CA ILE A 228 -3.01 -24.75 16.47
C ILE A 228 -2.70 -24.99 17.95
N MET A 229 -2.93 -23.96 18.77
CA MET A 229 -2.92 -24.04 20.22
C MET A 229 -3.75 -22.89 20.80
N PRO A 230 -4.17 -22.93 22.07
CA PRO A 230 -4.95 -21.87 22.70
C PRO A 230 -4.25 -20.50 22.52
N GLY A 231 -4.95 -19.57 21.87
CA GLY A 231 -4.46 -18.22 21.61
C GLY A 231 -3.47 -18.06 20.46
N LEU A 232 -3.17 -19.13 19.69
CA LEU A 232 -2.35 -19.06 18.49
C LEU A 232 -3.06 -19.71 17.30
N HIS A 233 -3.25 -18.92 16.25
CA HIS A 233 -3.81 -19.38 14.98
C HIS A 233 -2.79 -19.24 13.85
N LEU A 234 -2.81 -20.18 12.93
CA LEU A 234 -2.17 -20.03 11.62
C LEU A 234 -3.25 -19.93 10.54
N GLY A 235 -3.07 -19.06 9.58
CA GLY A 235 -4.08 -18.80 8.59
C GLY A 235 -3.51 -18.36 7.24
N TRP A 236 -4.43 -18.20 6.33
CA TRP A 236 -4.20 -17.63 5.03
C TRP A 236 -4.89 -16.27 4.95
N PHE A 237 -4.16 -15.31 4.45
CA PHE A 237 -4.57 -13.94 4.24
C PHE A 237 -4.65 -13.62 2.75
N VAL A 238 -5.67 -12.88 2.37
CA VAL A 238 -5.82 -12.29 1.04
C VAL A 238 -6.34 -10.86 1.17
N MET A 239 -5.79 -9.95 0.38
CA MET A 239 -6.29 -8.57 0.25
C MET A 239 -6.33 -8.17 -1.22
N LEU A 240 -7.44 -7.57 -1.64
CA LEU A 240 -7.62 -6.90 -2.91
C LEU A 240 -7.66 -5.41 -2.66
N GLY A 241 -6.83 -4.67 -3.38
CA GLY A 241 -6.78 -3.21 -3.33
C GLY A 241 -7.01 -2.60 -4.70
N TYR A 242 -7.65 -1.45 -4.69
CA TYR A 242 -7.76 -0.57 -5.84
C TYR A 242 -7.51 0.86 -5.38
N GLU A 243 -6.63 1.55 -6.10
CA GLU A 243 -6.31 2.95 -5.89
C GLU A 243 -6.41 3.70 -7.21
N LYS A 244 -7.09 4.83 -7.19
CA LYS A 244 -7.21 5.72 -8.32
C LYS A 244 -6.66 7.08 -7.95
N ARG A 245 -5.71 7.56 -8.74
CA ARG A 245 -5.18 8.92 -8.72
C ARG A 245 -5.81 9.68 -9.89
N PHE A 246 -6.38 10.85 -9.63
CA PHE A 246 -6.84 11.75 -10.67
C PHE A 246 -5.66 12.54 -11.25
N GLU A 247 -5.84 13.08 -12.45
CA GLU A 247 -4.87 13.96 -13.08
C GLU A 247 -4.59 15.18 -12.19
N SER A 248 -3.31 15.52 -12.00
CA SER A 248 -2.92 16.69 -11.21
C SER A 248 -2.99 17.98 -12.04
N ASP A 249 -3.05 19.12 -11.35
CA ASP A 249 -2.97 20.41 -12.00
C ASP A 249 -1.59 20.61 -12.71
N PRO A 250 -1.56 21.14 -13.94
CA PRO A 250 -0.32 21.40 -14.66
C PRO A 250 0.53 22.46 -13.97
N GLN A 251 1.82 22.17 -13.80
CA GLN A 251 2.81 23.08 -13.23
C GLN A 251 3.84 23.49 -14.27
N ARG A 252 4.34 24.72 -14.17
CA ARG A 252 5.41 25.22 -15.06
C ARG A 252 6.72 24.61 -14.67
N VAL A 253 7.44 24.08 -15.66
CA VAL A 253 8.73 23.42 -15.48
C VAL A 253 9.76 23.95 -16.48
N SER A 254 11.01 24.01 -16.06
CA SER A 254 12.15 24.17 -16.95
C SER A 254 12.85 22.82 -17.12
N TYR A 255 13.16 22.45 -18.35
CA TYR A 255 13.88 21.21 -18.64
C TYR A 255 14.90 21.39 -19.75
N THR A 256 15.98 20.62 -19.70
CA THR A 256 17.03 20.64 -20.72
C THR A 256 16.78 19.56 -21.76
N THR A 257 16.70 19.94 -23.03
CA THR A 257 16.53 18.99 -24.15
C THR A 257 17.79 18.15 -24.38
N ALA A 258 17.69 17.13 -25.25
CA ALA A 258 18.85 16.32 -25.68
C ALA A 258 19.99 17.14 -26.27
N SER A 259 19.68 18.25 -26.93
CA SER A 259 20.65 19.16 -27.51
C SER A 259 21.25 20.16 -26.52
N GLY A 260 20.95 20.08 -25.23
CA GLY A 260 21.43 20.97 -24.18
C GLY A 260 20.70 22.32 -24.11
N VAL A 261 19.59 22.47 -24.83
CA VAL A 261 18.80 23.73 -24.84
C VAL A 261 17.81 23.69 -23.69
N GLU A 262 17.82 24.73 -22.86
CA GLU A 262 16.80 24.90 -21.83
C GLU A 262 15.46 25.32 -22.45
N LYS A 263 14.38 24.64 -22.09
CA LYS A 263 13.01 24.93 -22.51
C LYS A 263 12.10 25.02 -21.29
N GLN A 264 11.06 25.82 -21.42
CA GLN A 264 9.96 25.87 -20.50
C GLN A 264 8.79 25.04 -21.03
N GLY A 265 8.09 24.35 -20.14
CA GLY A 265 6.94 23.53 -20.46
C GLY A 265 5.98 23.46 -19.29
N GLN A 266 5.03 22.54 -19.39
CA GLN A 266 4.15 22.16 -18.32
C GLN A 266 4.37 20.69 -18.01
N ALA A 267 4.36 20.34 -16.73
CA ALA A 267 4.35 18.97 -16.23
C ALA A 267 3.13 18.76 -15.34
N TRP A 268 2.56 17.58 -15.41
CA TRP A 268 1.46 17.13 -14.57
C TRP A 268 1.60 15.62 -14.36
N LEU A 269 0.98 15.11 -13.32
CA LEU A 269 0.84 13.69 -13.15
C LEU A 269 -0.44 13.23 -13.88
N PRO A 270 -0.36 12.18 -14.70
CA PRO A 270 -1.53 11.64 -15.38
C PRO A 270 -2.47 10.96 -14.39
N GLU A 271 -3.71 10.75 -14.81
CA GLU A 271 -4.58 9.82 -14.12
C GLU A 271 -3.92 8.45 -14.07
N ALA A 272 -3.97 7.78 -12.92
CA ALA A 272 -3.41 6.45 -12.75
C ALA A 272 -4.33 5.53 -11.96
N GLN A 273 -4.24 4.24 -12.24
CA GLN A 273 -4.96 3.18 -11.56
C GLN A 273 -3.98 2.13 -11.08
N THR A 274 -4.15 1.70 -9.84
CA THR A 274 -3.32 0.65 -9.24
C THR A 274 -4.22 -0.44 -8.67
N TRP A 275 -4.09 -1.65 -9.18
CA TRP A 275 -4.71 -2.83 -8.61
C TRP A 275 -3.67 -3.63 -7.84
N THR A 276 -4.02 -4.08 -6.64
CA THR A 276 -3.14 -4.90 -5.82
C THR A 276 -3.84 -6.18 -5.38
N LEU A 277 -3.12 -7.28 -5.44
CA LEU A 277 -3.53 -8.56 -4.85
C LEU A 277 -2.42 -9.01 -3.91
N ASN A 278 -2.67 -8.96 -2.61
CA ASN A 278 -1.78 -9.49 -1.59
C ASN A 278 -2.29 -10.84 -1.11
N THR A 279 -1.41 -11.82 -0.96
CA THR A 279 -1.73 -13.11 -0.38
C THR A 279 -0.55 -13.67 0.37
N GLY A 280 -0.80 -14.35 1.49
CA GLY A 280 0.26 -14.89 2.32
C GLY A 280 -0.21 -15.72 3.49
N LEU A 281 0.75 -16.26 4.22
CA LEU A 281 0.52 -16.99 5.46
C LEU A 281 0.57 -16.01 6.63
N GLN A 282 -0.37 -16.16 7.55
CA GLN A 282 -0.54 -15.29 8.70
C GLN A 282 -0.48 -16.12 9.99
N ALA A 283 0.31 -15.65 10.96
CA ALA A 283 0.24 -16.09 12.34
C ALA A 283 -0.50 -15.03 13.16
N LEU A 284 -1.47 -15.42 13.97
CA LEU A 284 -2.21 -14.56 14.88
C LEU A 284 -2.06 -15.10 16.31
N TRP A 285 -1.78 -14.22 17.25
CA TRP A 285 -1.62 -14.61 18.66
C TRP A 285 -2.20 -13.56 19.60
N ASN A 286 -2.68 -14.02 20.75
CA ASN A 286 -3.07 -13.17 21.86
C ASN A 286 -1.87 -12.72 22.68
N PHE A 287 -2.01 -11.57 23.33
CA PHE A 287 -1.07 -11.02 24.30
C PHE A 287 -1.79 -10.60 25.59
#